data_e5b7f0a9093559f504aff7cf83db51fe
#
_entry.id   e5b7f0a9093559f504aff7cf83db51fe
#
_cell.length_a   1.000
_cell.length_b   1.000
_cell.length_c   1.000
_cell.angle_alpha   90.00
_cell.angle_beta   90.00
_cell.angle_gamma   90.00
#
_symmetry.space_group_name_H-M   'P 1'
#
loop_
_entity.id
_entity.type
_entity.pdbx_description
1 polymer ?
#
loop_
_entity_poly.entity_id
_entity_poly.type
_entity_poly.pdbx_seq_one_letter_code
_entity_poly.pdbx_strand_id
1 'polypeptide(L)'
;MTGEAEAQRRIATVLLGAVGDSGFALAGSGAIREHGLTERPTEDIDLFGGPTTTVDEFRAALTRAEDALREAGYAVTWLRAVPLFARLRATDPDGALLDVDFATNWRADPPVTLSVGAVLSERDAVAGKLSAVYSRSEVRDFLDLDAIRASGRYTDADIIALGHEHDDGFDERMFAAQLSRVVNYLPSEASEYGVTPEAFHEVQQRILSWAAALRDNRAGNTSDGAFLSRPAVRREQPERDVSSPFPVHRNKPDRRPPAPLL
;
A
#
# COMPACT_ATOMS: atom_id res chain seq x y z
N MET A 1 -16.55 4.15 13.47
CA MET A 1 -15.09 3.87 13.53
C MET A 1 -14.78 3.14 14.83
N THR A 2 -13.96 2.12 14.83
CA THR A 2 -13.48 1.45 16.05
C THR A 2 -12.49 2.37 16.77
N GLY A 3 -12.30 2.21 18.09
CA GLY A 3 -11.35 3.03 18.87
C GLY A 3 -9.92 2.98 18.35
N GLU A 4 -9.53 1.85 17.73
CA GLU A 4 -8.22 1.66 17.08
C GLU A 4 -8.04 2.52 15.83
N ALA A 5 -9.05 2.56 14.95
CA ALA A 5 -9.03 3.42 13.75
C ALA A 5 -8.94 4.91 14.11
N GLU A 6 -9.55 5.29 15.24
CA GLU A 6 -9.49 6.65 15.74
C GLU A 6 -8.13 7.00 16.34
N ALA A 7 -7.48 6.05 17.04
CA ALA A 7 -6.11 6.20 17.53
C ALA A 7 -5.11 6.34 16.39
N GLN A 8 -5.20 5.50 15.36
CA GLN A 8 -4.38 5.61 14.14
C GLN A 8 -4.54 6.97 13.47
N ARG A 9 -5.79 7.44 13.35
CA ARG A 9 -6.10 8.73 12.73
C ARG A 9 -5.51 9.89 13.52
N ARG A 10 -5.55 9.85 14.86
CA ARG A 10 -4.90 10.86 15.73
C ARG A 10 -3.40 10.91 15.49
N ILE A 11 -2.72 9.77 15.50
CA ILE A 11 -1.27 9.69 15.24
C ILE A 11 -0.95 10.19 13.83
N ALA A 12 -1.70 9.76 12.81
CA ALA A 12 -1.53 10.24 11.44
C ALA A 12 -1.68 11.77 11.36
N THR A 13 -2.66 12.36 12.04
CA THR A 13 -2.87 13.82 12.08
C THR A 13 -1.67 14.56 12.70
N VAL A 14 -1.13 14.05 13.83
CA VAL A 14 0.07 14.62 14.47
C VAL A 14 1.26 14.57 13.51
N LEU A 15 1.49 13.42 12.89
CA LEU A 15 2.60 13.24 11.96
C LEU A 15 2.48 14.10 10.72
N LEU A 16 1.29 14.13 10.08
CA LEU A 16 1.06 14.93 8.88
C LEU A 16 1.14 16.45 9.16
N GLY A 17 0.78 16.89 10.37
CA GLY A 17 1.03 18.26 10.82
C GLY A 17 2.52 18.62 10.87
N ALA A 18 3.39 17.65 11.18
CA ALA A 18 4.83 17.86 11.28
C ALA A 18 5.58 17.70 9.95
N VAL A 19 5.11 16.83 9.04
CA VAL A 19 5.87 16.45 7.82
C VAL A 19 5.13 16.71 6.51
N GLY A 20 3.84 17.10 6.54
CA GLY A 20 3.04 17.35 5.34
C GLY A 20 3.65 18.43 4.43
N ASP A 21 4.11 19.52 5.00
CA ASP A 21 4.77 20.62 4.27
C ASP A 21 6.12 20.20 3.64
N SER A 22 6.66 19.06 4.05
CA SER A 22 7.87 18.45 3.46
C SER A 22 7.52 17.45 2.34
N GLY A 23 6.27 17.45 1.87
CA GLY A 23 5.81 16.62 0.79
C GLY A 23 5.48 15.17 1.19
N PHE A 24 5.43 14.86 2.49
CA PHE A 24 4.90 13.56 2.95
C PHE A 24 3.38 13.57 2.98
N ALA A 25 2.80 12.46 2.60
CA ALA A 25 1.36 12.26 2.60
C ALA A 25 1.01 10.86 3.14
N LEU A 26 -0.17 10.73 3.74
CA LEU A 26 -0.73 9.45 4.11
C LEU A 26 -0.92 8.58 2.87
N ALA A 27 -0.47 7.36 2.95
CA ALA A 27 -0.48 6.38 1.87
C ALA A 27 -1.14 5.07 2.32
N GLY A 28 -0.91 4.00 1.57
CA GLY A 28 -1.35 2.66 1.94
C GLY A 28 -2.84 2.54 2.19
N SER A 29 -3.22 1.66 3.11
CA SER A 29 -4.63 1.43 3.48
C SER A 29 -5.24 2.64 4.21
N GLY A 30 -4.40 3.44 4.90
CA GLY A 30 -4.81 4.69 5.52
C GLY A 30 -5.37 5.68 4.50
N ALA A 31 -4.69 5.87 3.36
CA ALA A 31 -5.17 6.74 2.28
C ALA A 31 -6.48 6.24 1.67
N ILE A 32 -6.56 4.94 1.37
CA ILE A 32 -7.78 4.30 0.83
C ILE A 32 -8.97 4.53 1.77
N ARG A 33 -8.75 4.45 3.08
CA ARG A 33 -9.79 4.69 4.10
C ARG A 33 -10.20 6.16 4.17
N GLU A 34 -9.26 7.11 4.15
CA GLU A 34 -9.58 8.55 4.19
C GLU A 34 -10.32 8.99 2.92
N HIS A 35 -10.15 8.30 1.79
CA HIS A 35 -10.96 8.47 0.58
C HIS A 35 -12.31 7.74 0.64
N GLY A 36 -12.62 6.99 1.70
CA GLY A 36 -13.88 6.28 1.87
C GLY A 36 -14.04 5.07 0.93
N LEU A 37 -12.93 4.42 0.53
CA LEU A 37 -12.93 3.24 -0.33
C LEU A 37 -12.89 1.94 0.47
N THR A 38 -12.51 1.97 1.74
CA THR A 38 -12.51 0.83 2.66
C THR A 38 -12.79 1.29 4.09
N GLU A 39 -13.34 0.41 4.90
CA GLU A 39 -13.53 0.64 6.33
C GLU A 39 -12.77 -0.36 7.20
N ARG A 40 -12.02 -1.28 6.57
CA ARG A 40 -11.30 -2.30 7.34
C ARG A 40 -10.24 -1.68 8.25
N PRO A 41 -9.95 -2.32 9.38
CA PRO A 41 -8.81 -1.95 10.24
C PRO A 41 -7.49 -2.03 9.46
N THR A 42 -6.57 -1.12 9.77
CA THR A 42 -5.19 -1.13 9.26
C THR A 42 -4.24 -1.47 10.42
N GLU A 43 -3.08 -2.05 10.12
CA GLU A 43 -2.11 -2.45 11.14
C GLU A 43 -1.05 -1.37 11.38
N ASP A 44 -0.85 -0.49 10.40
CA ASP A 44 0.23 0.49 10.33
C ASP A 44 -0.26 1.82 9.73
N ILE A 45 0.60 2.83 9.83
CA ILE A 45 0.46 4.10 9.13
C ILE A 45 1.58 4.20 8.12
N ASP A 46 1.25 4.39 6.85
CA ASP A 46 2.20 4.63 5.76
C ASP A 46 2.27 6.13 5.46
N LEU A 47 3.46 6.72 5.51
CA LEU A 47 3.72 8.11 5.14
C LEU A 47 4.76 8.16 4.01
N PHE A 48 4.35 8.59 2.82
CA PHE A 48 5.23 8.59 1.66
C PHE A 48 5.59 10.00 1.21
N GLY A 49 6.89 10.27 1.16
CA GLY A 49 7.46 11.43 0.49
C GLY A 49 7.45 11.27 -1.03
N GLY A 50 7.61 12.39 -1.74
CA GLY A 50 7.65 12.39 -3.20
C GLY A 50 8.95 11.83 -3.78
N PRO A 51 9.00 11.61 -5.12
CA PRO A 51 10.15 11.00 -5.79
C PRO A 51 11.42 11.85 -5.76
N THR A 52 11.29 13.14 -5.50
CA THR A 52 12.41 14.09 -5.43
C THR A 52 12.93 14.31 -4.01
N THR A 53 12.34 13.66 -3.00
CA THR A 53 12.78 13.76 -1.60
C THR A 53 14.22 13.28 -1.46
N THR A 54 15.11 14.15 -1.05
CA THR A 54 16.52 13.81 -0.79
C THR A 54 16.67 13.07 0.54
N VAL A 55 17.82 12.40 0.73
CA VAL A 55 18.12 11.69 2.00
C VAL A 55 18.14 12.65 3.19
N ASP A 56 18.62 13.88 3.00
CA ASP A 56 18.70 14.87 4.08
C ASP A 56 17.33 15.43 4.43
N GLU A 57 16.47 15.70 3.45
CA GLU A 57 15.06 16.10 3.66
C GLU A 57 14.28 14.97 4.34
N PHE A 58 14.50 13.72 3.91
CA PHE A 58 13.90 12.55 4.53
C PHE A 58 14.30 12.45 6.01
N ARG A 59 15.60 12.56 6.32
CA ARG A 59 16.11 12.52 7.69
C ARG A 59 15.55 13.67 8.55
N ALA A 60 15.49 14.87 8.00
CA ALA A 60 14.89 16.03 8.69
C ALA A 60 13.40 15.82 8.98
N ALA A 61 12.65 15.19 8.06
CA ALA A 61 11.26 14.81 8.29
C ALA A 61 11.11 13.78 9.42
N LEU A 62 11.98 12.76 9.48
CA LEU A 62 11.97 11.78 10.57
C LEU A 62 12.20 12.43 11.95
N THR A 63 13.12 13.38 12.04
CA THR A 63 13.36 14.12 13.29
C THR A 63 12.12 14.89 13.72
N ARG A 64 11.48 15.63 12.79
CA ARG A 64 10.22 16.37 13.11
C ARG A 64 9.10 15.44 13.52
N ALA A 65 8.96 14.29 12.84
CA ALA A 65 7.95 13.28 13.17
C ALA A 65 8.13 12.73 14.59
N GLU A 66 9.38 12.40 14.96
CA GLU A 66 9.71 11.93 16.30
C GLU A 66 9.42 12.97 17.37
N ASP A 67 9.84 14.22 17.15
CA ASP A 67 9.60 15.33 18.08
C ASP A 67 8.09 15.58 18.28
N ALA A 68 7.32 15.63 17.19
CA ALA A 68 5.88 15.83 17.25
C ALA A 68 5.15 14.70 17.99
N LEU A 69 5.56 13.44 17.79
CA LEU A 69 4.99 12.32 18.54
C LEU A 69 5.30 12.41 20.02
N ARG A 70 6.53 12.75 20.39
CA ARG A 70 6.94 12.94 21.79
C ARG A 70 6.20 14.10 22.46
N GLU A 71 6.04 15.23 21.77
CA GLU A 71 5.25 16.37 22.23
C GLU A 71 3.77 15.99 22.43
N ALA A 72 3.25 15.10 21.61
CA ALA A 72 1.88 14.57 21.74
C ALA A 72 1.75 13.47 22.80
N GLY A 73 2.84 13.12 23.53
CA GLY A 73 2.83 12.17 24.65
C GLY A 73 3.10 10.72 24.27
N TYR A 74 3.50 10.44 23.03
CA TYR A 74 3.87 9.08 22.61
C TYR A 74 5.35 8.77 22.91
N ALA A 75 5.64 7.56 23.37
CA ALA A 75 7.00 7.05 23.34
C ALA A 75 7.33 6.56 21.93
N VAL A 76 8.56 6.86 21.45
CA VAL A 76 8.98 6.53 20.08
C VAL A 76 10.18 5.59 20.12
N THR A 77 10.08 4.49 19.39
CA THR A 77 11.18 3.53 19.19
C THR A 77 11.43 3.32 17.71
N TRP A 78 12.64 3.58 17.24
CA TRP A 78 13.05 3.27 15.88
C TRP A 78 13.30 1.77 15.73
N LEU A 79 12.55 1.12 14.84
CA LEU A 79 12.70 -0.30 14.51
C LEU A 79 13.67 -0.50 13.35
N ARG A 80 13.68 0.46 12.40
CA ARG A 80 14.56 0.47 11.24
C ARG A 80 14.73 1.90 10.74
N ALA A 81 15.95 2.26 10.31
CA ALA A 81 16.23 3.51 9.58
C ALA A 81 17.35 3.25 8.58
N VAL A 82 17.04 3.43 7.29
CA VAL A 82 17.98 3.38 6.17
C VAL A 82 17.68 4.56 5.24
N PRO A 83 18.52 4.89 4.26
CA PRO A 83 18.19 5.95 3.31
C PRO A 83 16.81 5.74 2.66
N LEU A 84 15.95 6.76 2.74
CA LEU A 84 14.61 6.83 2.14
C LEU A 84 13.60 5.75 2.59
N PHE A 85 13.90 5.02 3.68
CA PHE A 85 12.96 4.15 4.36
C PHE A 85 13.24 4.14 5.87
N ALA A 86 12.18 4.28 6.68
CA ALA A 86 12.27 4.11 8.12
C ALA A 86 10.97 3.53 8.67
N ARG A 87 11.09 2.75 9.75
CA ARG A 87 9.96 2.28 10.56
C ARG A 87 10.18 2.68 12.00
N LEU A 88 9.22 3.35 12.58
CA LEU A 88 9.15 3.62 14.01
C LEU A 88 7.92 2.94 14.62
N ARG A 89 7.98 2.74 15.91
CA ARG A 89 6.84 2.35 16.74
C ARG A 89 6.49 3.48 17.69
N ALA A 90 5.26 3.93 17.61
CA ALA A 90 4.67 4.84 18.58
C ALA A 90 3.96 4.00 19.66
N THR A 91 4.22 4.32 20.93
CA THR A 91 3.53 3.72 22.08
C THR A 91 2.76 4.80 22.79
N ASP A 92 1.45 4.63 22.93
CA ASP A 92 0.63 5.58 23.67
C ASP A 92 0.82 5.44 25.21
N PRO A 93 0.29 6.35 26.03
CA PRO A 93 0.40 6.27 27.47
C PRO A 93 -0.27 5.03 28.08
N ASP A 94 -1.23 4.42 27.40
CA ASP A 94 -1.94 3.20 27.83
C ASP A 94 -1.23 1.92 27.37
N GLY A 95 -0.11 2.06 26.63
CA GLY A 95 0.72 0.96 26.17
C GLY A 95 0.30 0.37 24.81
N ALA A 96 -0.66 0.96 24.10
CA ALA A 96 -1.00 0.54 22.75
C ALA A 96 0.13 0.89 21.76
N LEU A 97 0.41 -0.06 20.86
CA LEU A 97 1.51 0.01 19.92
C LEU A 97 0.99 0.26 18.51
N LEU A 98 1.60 1.21 17.80
CA LEU A 98 1.32 1.46 16.40
C LEU A 98 2.62 1.65 15.63
N ASP A 99 2.79 0.89 14.56
CA ASP A 99 3.93 1.02 13.66
C ASP A 99 3.65 2.08 12.59
N VAL A 100 4.65 2.88 12.28
CA VAL A 100 4.61 3.92 11.26
C VAL A 100 5.76 3.71 10.29
N ASP A 101 5.44 3.57 9.00
CA ASP A 101 6.40 3.47 7.92
C ASP A 101 6.56 4.80 7.20
N PHE A 102 7.81 5.20 7.03
CA PHE A 102 8.20 6.30 6.17
C PHE A 102 8.93 5.74 4.96
N ALA A 103 8.53 6.17 3.78
CA ALA A 103 9.22 5.82 2.53
C ALA A 103 9.12 6.96 1.53
N THR A 104 9.81 6.83 0.40
CA THR A 104 9.56 7.67 -0.78
C THR A 104 8.95 6.82 -1.88
N ASN A 105 8.03 7.39 -2.63
CA ASN A 105 7.42 6.71 -3.76
C ASN A 105 7.13 7.68 -4.89
N TRP A 106 7.07 7.14 -6.11
CA TRP A 106 6.55 7.87 -7.25
C TRP A 106 5.04 8.08 -7.10
N ARG A 107 4.53 9.19 -7.61
CA ARG A 107 3.10 9.53 -7.67
C ARG A 107 2.83 10.38 -8.91
N ALA A 108 1.66 10.20 -9.52
CA ALA A 108 1.24 10.96 -10.70
C ALA A 108 0.72 12.35 -10.32
N ASP A 109 -0.03 12.42 -9.22
CA ASP A 109 -0.73 13.61 -8.79
C ASP A 109 -0.16 14.19 -7.49
N PRO A 110 -0.31 15.50 -7.24
CA PRO A 110 -0.01 16.05 -5.93
C PRO A 110 -0.95 15.49 -4.87
N PRO A 111 -0.50 15.35 -3.60
CA PRO A 111 -1.38 14.99 -2.49
C PRO A 111 -2.54 15.97 -2.34
N VAL A 112 -3.67 15.46 -1.87
CA VAL A 112 -4.84 16.26 -1.51
C VAL A 112 -4.88 16.50 0.00
N THR A 113 -5.45 17.63 0.43
CA THR A 113 -5.65 17.90 1.85
C THR A 113 -7.02 17.42 2.27
N LEU A 114 -7.05 16.39 3.13
CA LEU A 114 -8.25 15.89 3.80
C LEU A 114 -8.21 16.31 5.29
N SER A 115 -9.24 15.93 6.04
CA SER A 115 -9.34 16.30 7.45
C SER A 115 -8.22 15.77 8.35
N VAL A 116 -7.53 14.71 7.93
CA VAL A 116 -6.36 14.13 8.62
C VAL A 116 -5.05 14.87 8.29
N GLY A 117 -5.01 15.62 7.20
CA GLY A 117 -3.83 16.28 6.63
C GLY A 117 -3.61 15.93 5.16
N ALA A 118 -2.35 15.93 4.71
CA ALA A 118 -1.97 15.56 3.36
C ALA A 118 -2.16 14.04 3.13
N VAL A 119 -2.89 13.67 2.08
CA VAL A 119 -3.17 12.28 1.71
C VAL A 119 -2.82 12.12 0.23
N LEU A 120 -2.26 10.99 -0.18
CA LEU A 120 -2.07 10.70 -1.61
C LEU A 120 -3.39 10.93 -2.37
N SER A 121 -3.30 11.35 -3.62
CA SER A 121 -4.48 11.42 -4.48
C SER A 121 -5.19 10.06 -4.46
N GLU A 122 -6.51 10.06 -4.65
CA GLU A 122 -7.26 8.81 -4.67
C GLU A 122 -6.72 7.86 -5.75
N ARG A 123 -6.34 8.41 -6.91
CA ARG A 123 -5.76 7.64 -8.03
C ARG A 123 -4.43 7.00 -7.64
N ASP A 124 -3.51 7.75 -7.03
CA ASP A 124 -2.23 7.22 -6.58
C ASP A 124 -2.40 6.17 -5.47
N ALA A 125 -3.37 6.38 -4.55
CA ALA A 125 -3.68 5.41 -3.50
C ALA A 125 -4.22 4.10 -4.09
N VAL A 126 -5.11 4.16 -5.08
CA VAL A 126 -5.65 3.00 -5.81
C VAL A 126 -4.54 2.28 -6.59
N ALA A 127 -3.71 3.03 -7.33
CA ALA A 127 -2.57 2.47 -8.05
C ALA A 127 -1.57 1.78 -7.10
N GLY A 128 -1.36 2.35 -5.91
CA GLY A 128 -0.55 1.73 -4.85
C GLY A 128 -1.10 0.37 -4.41
N LYS A 129 -2.42 0.19 -4.34
CA LYS A 129 -3.05 -1.10 -4.00
C LYS A 129 -2.95 -2.11 -5.14
N LEU A 130 -3.11 -1.67 -6.38
CA LEU A 130 -2.83 -2.51 -7.54
C LEU A 130 -1.38 -3.00 -7.52
N SER A 131 -0.42 -2.09 -7.31
CA SER A 131 1.02 -2.41 -7.23
C SER A 131 1.34 -3.38 -6.09
N ALA A 132 0.66 -3.27 -4.95
CA ALA A 132 0.80 -4.19 -3.83
C ALA A 132 0.34 -5.61 -4.18
N VAL A 133 -0.82 -5.77 -4.83
CA VAL A 133 -1.26 -7.06 -5.37
C VAL A 133 -0.29 -7.58 -6.43
N TYR A 134 0.19 -6.72 -7.34
CA TYR A 134 1.11 -7.09 -8.41
C TYR A 134 2.45 -7.63 -7.89
N SER A 135 2.97 -7.04 -6.79
CA SER A 135 4.31 -7.37 -6.27
C SER A 135 4.32 -8.43 -5.19
N ARG A 136 3.41 -8.37 -4.20
CA ARG A 136 3.44 -9.24 -3.00
C ARG A 136 2.18 -10.09 -2.81
N SER A 137 1.00 -9.60 -3.24
CA SER A 137 -0.28 -10.32 -3.19
C SER A 137 -0.66 -10.81 -1.78
N GLU A 138 -0.60 -9.96 -0.75
CA GLU A 138 -1.04 -10.31 0.61
C GLU A 138 -2.57 -10.25 0.74
N VAL A 139 -3.16 -10.94 1.75
CA VAL A 139 -4.62 -10.96 1.99
C VAL A 139 -5.21 -9.56 2.01
N ARG A 140 -4.59 -8.65 2.77
CA ARG A 140 -5.04 -7.26 2.92
C ARG A 140 -5.07 -6.50 1.59
N ASP A 141 -4.16 -6.81 0.66
CA ASP A 141 -4.12 -6.15 -0.64
C ASP A 141 -5.29 -6.58 -1.52
N PHE A 142 -5.70 -7.85 -1.46
CA PHE A 142 -6.91 -8.33 -2.13
C PHE A 142 -8.18 -7.72 -1.54
N LEU A 143 -8.26 -7.61 -0.20
CA LEU A 143 -9.41 -6.99 0.47
C LEU A 143 -9.56 -5.52 0.08
N ASP A 144 -8.45 -4.75 0.05
CA ASP A 144 -8.46 -3.35 -0.37
C ASP A 144 -8.85 -3.21 -1.85
N LEU A 145 -8.30 -4.05 -2.72
CA LEU A 145 -8.58 -4.00 -4.16
C LEU A 145 -10.04 -4.39 -4.46
N ASP A 146 -10.58 -5.39 -3.75
CA ASP A 146 -11.99 -5.76 -3.86
C ASP A 146 -12.92 -4.64 -3.37
N ALA A 147 -12.57 -3.97 -2.26
CA ALA A 147 -13.33 -2.83 -1.74
C ALA A 147 -13.33 -1.64 -2.72
N ILE A 148 -12.17 -1.35 -3.35
CA ILE A 148 -12.08 -0.33 -4.40
C ILE A 148 -13.02 -0.65 -5.55
N ARG A 149 -13.05 -1.87 -6.05
CA ARG A 149 -13.97 -2.31 -7.11
C ARG A 149 -15.43 -2.24 -6.66
N ALA A 150 -15.72 -2.69 -5.45
CA ALA A 150 -17.08 -2.67 -4.89
C ALA A 150 -17.62 -1.25 -4.67
N SER A 151 -16.75 -0.24 -4.52
CA SER A 151 -17.15 1.16 -4.40
C SER A 151 -17.89 1.70 -5.63
N GLY A 152 -17.70 1.07 -6.80
CA GLY A 152 -18.23 1.49 -8.09
C GLY A 152 -17.57 2.78 -8.64
N ARG A 153 -16.57 3.33 -7.96
CA ARG A 153 -15.85 4.54 -8.42
C ARG A 153 -14.80 4.24 -9.48
N TYR A 154 -14.37 2.99 -9.57
CA TYR A 154 -13.39 2.50 -10.54
C TYR A 154 -13.91 1.25 -11.22
N THR A 155 -13.89 1.25 -12.54
CA THR A 155 -14.06 0.03 -13.33
C THR A 155 -12.77 -0.79 -13.34
N ASP A 156 -12.86 -2.06 -13.72
CA ASP A 156 -11.67 -2.91 -13.90
C ASP A 156 -10.70 -2.29 -14.93
N ALA A 157 -11.24 -1.64 -15.99
CA ALA A 157 -10.43 -0.96 -17.00
C ALA A 157 -9.71 0.27 -16.43
N ASP A 158 -10.35 1.05 -15.54
CA ASP A 158 -9.72 2.20 -14.90
C ASP A 158 -8.55 1.75 -14.02
N ILE A 159 -8.73 0.66 -13.25
CA ILE A 159 -7.67 0.12 -12.39
C ILE A 159 -6.48 -0.38 -13.23
N ILE A 160 -6.73 -1.07 -14.34
CA ILE A 160 -5.69 -1.53 -15.25
C ILE A 160 -4.96 -0.33 -15.90
N ALA A 161 -5.68 0.72 -16.29
CA ALA A 161 -5.09 1.94 -16.83
C ALA A 161 -4.14 2.61 -15.82
N LEU A 162 -4.51 2.64 -14.53
CA LEU A 162 -3.63 3.12 -13.46
C LEU A 162 -2.37 2.25 -13.32
N GLY A 163 -2.47 0.94 -13.52
CA GLY A 163 -1.31 0.05 -13.53
C GLY A 163 -0.29 0.43 -14.59
N HIS A 164 -0.75 0.67 -15.84
CA HIS A 164 0.09 1.12 -16.95
C HIS A 164 0.65 2.53 -16.75
N GLU A 165 -0.10 3.42 -16.08
CA GLU A 165 0.37 4.78 -15.80
C GLU A 165 1.50 4.81 -14.75
N HIS A 166 1.43 3.91 -13.77
CA HIS A 166 2.35 3.89 -12.63
C HIS A 166 3.57 2.99 -12.83
N ASP A 167 3.50 2.04 -13.77
CA ASP A 167 4.59 1.10 -14.05
C ASP A 167 4.63 0.77 -15.54
N ASP A 168 5.66 1.28 -16.25
CA ASP A 168 5.90 0.97 -17.66
C ASP A 168 6.07 -0.54 -17.93
N GLY A 169 6.43 -1.31 -16.91
CA GLY A 169 6.58 -2.77 -16.94
C GLY A 169 5.33 -3.55 -16.54
N PHE A 170 4.21 -2.87 -16.27
CA PHE A 170 2.98 -3.55 -15.86
C PHE A 170 2.47 -4.51 -16.94
N ASP A 171 2.32 -5.78 -16.59
CA ASP A 171 1.80 -6.83 -17.48
C ASP A 171 0.51 -7.43 -16.92
N GLU A 172 -0.60 -7.29 -17.65
CA GLU A 172 -1.92 -7.76 -17.25
C GLU A 172 -1.99 -9.29 -17.04
N ARG A 173 -1.17 -10.07 -17.76
CA ARG A 173 -1.12 -11.54 -17.57
C ARG A 173 -0.46 -11.89 -16.24
N MET A 174 0.63 -11.19 -15.91
CA MET A 174 1.26 -11.32 -14.62
C MET A 174 0.30 -10.87 -13.52
N PHE A 175 -0.41 -9.76 -13.71
CA PHE A 175 -1.41 -9.29 -12.77
C PHE A 175 -2.54 -10.31 -12.56
N ALA A 176 -3.08 -10.89 -13.64
CA ALA A 176 -4.08 -11.96 -13.55
C ALA A 176 -3.55 -13.22 -12.83
N ALA A 177 -2.25 -13.52 -12.98
CA ALA A 177 -1.62 -14.60 -12.22
C ALA A 177 -1.51 -14.25 -10.73
N GLN A 178 -1.14 -13.01 -10.39
CA GLN A 178 -1.10 -12.54 -9.00
C GLN A 178 -2.49 -12.52 -8.36
N LEU A 179 -3.51 -12.04 -9.06
CA LEU A 179 -4.90 -12.08 -8.61
C LEU A 179 -5.32 -13.52 -8.25
N SER A 180 -4.92 -14.50 -9.05
CA SER A 180 -5.26 -15.91 -8.81
C SER A 180 -4.66 -16.49 -7.54
N ARG A 181 -3.65 -15.84 -6.94
CA ARG A 181 -3.05 -16.28 -5.67
C ARG A 181 -3.98 -16.13 -4.48
N VAL A 182 -5.08 -15.41 -4.62
CA VAL A 182 -6.08 -15.23 -3.56
C VAL A 182 -6.60 -16.58 -3.03
N VAL A 183 -6.58 -17.65 -3.82
CA VAL A 183 -6.98 -19.02 -3.40
C VAL A 183 -6.04 -19.65 -2.38
N ASN A 184 -4.81 -19.16 -2.26
CA ASN A 184 -3.82 -19.71 -1.35
C ASN A 184 -4.03 -19.27 0.11
N TYR A 185 -4.95 -18.34 0.34
CA TYR A 185 -5.24 -17.80 1.65
C TYR A 185 -6.43 -18.49 2.31
N LEU A 186 -6.28 -18.78 3.60
CA LEU A 186 -7.35 -19.35 4.40
C LEU A 186 -8.28 -18.26 4.92
N PRO A 187 -9.56 -18.57 5.14
CA PRO A 187 -10.50 -17.61 5.72
C PRO A 187 -10.07 -17.05 7.08
N SER A 188 -9.31 -17.82 7.87
CA SER A 188 -8.76 -17.37 9.16
C SER A 188 -7.76 -16.22 9.02
N GLU A 189 -7.06 -16.11 7.89
CA GLU A 189 -6.13 -15.00 7.63
C GLU A 189 -6.87 -13.70 7.32
N ALA A 190 -8.05 -13.78 6.70
CA ALA A 190 -8.92 -12.63 6.46
C ALA A 190 -9.65 -12.17 7.73
N SER A 191 -9.87 -13.07 8.69
CA SER A 191 -10.53 -12.75 9.97
C SER A 191 -9.71 -11.77 10.82
N GLU A 192 -8.39 -11.71 10.65
CA GLU A 192 -7.52 -10.72 11.30
C GLU A 192 -7.90 -9.28 10.85
N TYR A 193 -8.55 -9.14 9.69
CA TYR A 193 -9.03 -7.86 9.13
C TYR A 193 -10.53 -7.64 9.31
N GLY A 194 -11.18 -8.42 10.19
CA GLY A 194 -12.61 -8.29 10.47
C GLY A 194 -13.53 -8.86 9.38
N VAL A 195 -13.01 -9.68 8.46
CA VAL A 195 -13.77 -10.30 7.35
C VAL A 195 -14.16 -11.72 7.73
N THR A 196 -15.47 -12.04 7.64
CA THR A 196 -15.95 -13.40 7.93
C THR A 196 -15.51 -14.40 6.85
N PRO A 197 -15.45 -15.71 7.17
CA PRO A 197 -15.11 -16.74 6.18
C PRO A 197 -15.97 -16.69 4.92
N GLU A 198 -17.27 -16.45 5.07
CA GLU A 198 -18.23 -16.38 3.95
C GLU A 198 -17.96 -15.15 3.09
N ALA A 199 -17.74 -13.97 3.71
CA ALA A 199 -17.43 -12.75 3.00
C ALA A 199 -16.08 -12.87 2.27
N PHE A 200 -15.09 -13.53 2.88
CA PHE A 200 -13.81 -13.77 2.21
C PHE A 200 -13.94 -14.71 1.01
N HIS A 201 -14.76 -15.74 1.11
CA HIS A 201 -15.05 -16.61 -0.03
C HIS A 201 -15.67 -15.83 -1.20
N GLU A 202 -16.56 -14.88 -0.93
CA GLU A 202 -17.12 -14.00 -1.98
C GLU A 202 -16.05 -13.09 -2.59
N VAL A 203 -15.12 -12.55 -1.78
CA VAL A 203 -13.96 -11.79 -2.28
C VAL A 203 -13.13 -12.66 -3.21
N GLN A 204 -12.80 -13.89 -2.79
CA GLN A 204 -12.05 -14.83 -3.63
C GLN A 204 -12.74 -15.06 -4.97
N GLN A 205 -14.05 -15.28 -4.98
CA GLN A 205 -14.82 -15.50 -6.22
C GLN A 205 -14.78 -14.28 -7.15
N ARG A 206 -14.96 -13.06 -6.61
CA ARG A 206 -14.91 -11.81 -7.40
C ARG A 206 -13.52 -11.57 -8.00
N ILE A 207 -12.47 -11.77 -7.22
CA ILE A 207 -11.08 -11.60 -7.67
C ILE A 207 -10.72 -12.65 -8.74
N LEU A 208 -11.12 -13.92 -8.55
CA LEU A 208 -10.89 -14.98 -9.53
C LEU A 208 -11.65 -14.76 -10.83
N SER A 209 -12.89 -14.26 -10.75
CA SER A 209 -13.67 -13.89 -11.93
C SER A 209 -12.98 -12.79 -12.74
N TRP A 210 -12.42 -11.79 -12.06
CA TRP A 210 -11.65 -10.74 -12.72
C TRP A 210 -10.35 -11.28 -13.35
N ALA A 211 -9.62 -12.13 -12.64
CA ALA A 211 -8.43 -12.79 -13.17
C ALA A 211 -8.73 -13.62 -14.43
N ALA A 212 -9.87 -14.28 -14.49
CA ALA A 212 -10.31 -15.03 -15.67
C ALA A 212 -10.65 -14.09 -16.83
N ALA A 213 -11.41 -13.03 -16.58
CA ALA A 213 -11.77 -12.04 -17.60
C ALA A 213 -10.54 -11.37 -18.24
N LEU A 214 -9.50 -11.04 -17.45
CA LEU A 214 -8.24 -10.49 -17.98
C LEU A 214 -7.50 -11.47 -18.90
N ARG A 215 -7.60 -12.77 -18.65
CA ARG A 215 -7.00 -13.80 -19.52
C ARG A 215 -7.78 -13.95 -20.83
N ASP A 216 -9.12 -13.93 -20.75
CA ASP A 216 -10.01 -14.16 -21.90
C ASP A 216 -10.03 -12.97 -22.86
N ASN A 217 -10.03 -11.73 -22.35
CA ASN A 217 -10.00 -10.53 -23.18
C ASN A 217 -8.76 -10.46 -24.10
N ARG A 218 -7.65 -11.07 -23.71
CA ARG A 218 -6.46 -11.18 -24.57
C ARG A 218 -6.50 -12.36 -25.53
N ALA A 219 -7.16 -13.46 -25.18
CA ALA A 219 -7.33 -14.57 -26.10
C ALA A 219 -8.16 -14.14 -27.33
N GLY A 220 -9.16 -13.27 -27.15
CA GLY A 220 -9.94 -12.65 -28.23
C GLY A 220 -9.13 -11.66 -29.10
N ASN A 221 -8.17 -10.95 -28.49
CA ASN A 221 -7.38 -9.91 -29.19
C ASN A 221 -6.15 -10.47 -29.94
N THR A 222 -5.74 -11.71 -29.66
CA THR A 222 -4.64 -12.38 -30.40
C THR A 222 -5.10 -13.08 -31.68
N SER A 223 -6.41 -13.22 -31.90
CA SER A 223 -6.97 -13.81 -33.12
C SER A 223 -7.15 -12.81 -34.29
N ASP A 224 -7.00 -11.50 -34.07
CA ASP A 224 -7.21 -10.45 -35.07
C ASP A 224 -6.00 -9.52 -35.30
N GLY A 225 -4.77 -9.99 -35.06
CA GLY A 225 -3.56 -9.18 -35.13
C GLY A 225 -2.61 -9.53 -36.27
N ALA A 226 -2.86 -9.03 -37.46
CA ALA A 226 -1.82 -8.92 -38.48
C ALA A 226 -0.67 -7.99 -38.00
N PHE A 227 0.51 -8.56 -37.94
CA PHE A 227 1.80 -7.94 -37.67
C PHE A 227 1.98 -6.64 -38.48
N LEU A 228 1.92 -5.48 -37.83
CA LEU A 228 2.47 -4.24 -38.37
C LEU A 228 3.60 -3.78 -37.44
N SER A 229 4.81 -4.11 -37.86
CA SER A 229 6.07 -3.64 -37.26
C SER A 229 6.15 -2.13 -37.28
N ARG A 230 6.19 -1.47 -36.10
CA ARG A 230 6.65 -0.08 -35.98
C ARG A 230 8.13 -0.08 -35.59
N PRO A 231 8.99 0.74 -36.22
CA PRO A 231 10.41 0.80 -35.88
C PRO A 231 10.57 1.43 -34.48
N ALA A 232 11.40 0.78 -33.65
CA ALA A 232 11.77 1.24 -32.33
C ALA A 232 12.57 2.55 -32.41
N VAL A 233 12.07 3.61 -31.79
CA VAL A 233 12.86 4.80 -31.49
C VAL A 233 13.64 4.51 -30.20
N ARG A 234 14.94 4.31 -30.36
CA ARG A 234 15.89 4.12 -29.26
C ARG A 234 16.02 5.43 -28.47
N ARG A 235 15.41 5.51 -27.30
CA ARG A 235 15.76 6.52 -26.27
C ARG A 235 16.80 5.90 -25.35
N GLU A 236 17.95 6.52 -25.25
CA GLU A 236 18.97 6.17 -24.27
C GLU A 236 18.41 6.38 -22.86
N GLN A 237 18.32 5.31 -22.08
CA GLN A 237 17.98 5.36 -20.68
C GLN A 237 19.27 5.44 -19.84
N PRO A 238 19.31 6.26 -18.77
CA PRO A 238 20.37 6.13 -17.78
C PRO A 238 20.20 4.79 -17.05
N GLU A 239 21.31 4.10 -16.83
CA GLU A 239 21.37 2.82 -16.11
C GLU A 239 20.67 2.95 -14.74
N ARG A 240 19.59 2.18 -14.55
CA ARG A 240 18.93 2.04 -13.25
C ARG A 240 19.61 0.91 -12.49
N ASP A 241 20.15 1.26 -11.34
CA ASP A 241 20.56 0.29 -10.32
C ASP A 241 19.30 -0.50 -9.86
N VAL A 242 19.24 -1.79 -10.22
CA VAL A 242 18.10 -2.68 -9.98
C VAL A 242 18.21 -3.28 -8.59
N SER A 243 18.31 -2.46 -7.55
CA SER A 243 18.06 -2.87 -6.17
C SER A 243 16.71 -2.31 -5.72
N SER A 244 15.67 -3.10 -5.86
CA SER A 244 14.34 -2.79 -5.30
C SER A 244 14.48 -2.48 -3.81
N PRO A 245 14.02 -1.32 -3.32
CA PRO A 245 14.10 -0.96 -1.92
C PRO A 245 13.10 -1.72 -1.03
N PHE A 246 12.25 -2.56 -1.60
CA PHE A 246 11.28 -3.33 -0.84
C PHE A 246 11.84 -4.71 -0.50
N PRO A 247 12.23 -4.98 0.77
CA PRO A 247 12.57 -6.33 1.17
C PRO A 247 11.32 -7.19 1.14
N VAL A 248 11.38 -8.30 0.41
CA VAL A 248 10.41 -9.39 0.51
C VAL A 248 10.45 -9.88 1.95
N HIS A 249 9.43 -9.56 2.74
CA HIS A 249 9.29 -10.07 4.10
C HIS A 249 9.05 -11.58 4.06
N ARG A 250 10.13 -12.36 4.10
CA ARG A 250 10.11 -13.72 4.62
C ARG A 250 10.53 -13.63 6.09
N ASN A 251 9.61 -13.98 6.96
CA ASN A 251 9.66 -14.39 8.36
C ASN A 251 8.80 -13.53 9.27
N LYS A 252 7.61 -14.06 9.57
CA LYS A 252 6.96 -13.83 10.87
C LYS A 252 7.91 -14.36 11.95
N PRO A 253 8.21 -13.64 13.02
CA PRO A 253 8.86 -14.22 14.19
C PRO A 253 7.91 -15.25 14.82
N ASP A 254 8.43 -16.44 15.09
CA ASP A 254 7.77 -17.52 15.81
C ASP A 254 7.30 -17.01 17.20
N ARG A 255 6.00 -16.82 17.38
CA ARG A 255 5.39 -16.44 18.67
C ARG A 255 5.23 -17.68 19.55
N ARG A 256 6.33 -18.29 19.95
CA ARG A 256 6.32 -19.23 21.09
C ARG A 256 6.81 -18.50 22.33
N PRO A 257 6.06 -18.53 23.44
CA PRO A 257 6.56 -18.02 24.71
C PRO A 257 7.76 -18.87 25.16
N PRO A 258 8.76 -18.28 25.83
CA PRO A 258 9.89 -19.03 26.37
C PRO A 258 9.39 -20.00 27.44
N ALA A 259 9.90 -21.22 27.38
CA ALA A 259 9.64 -22.23 28.42
C ALA A 259 10.20 -21.75 29.77
N PRO A 260 9.54 -22.06 30.90
CA PRO A 260 10.07 -21.70 32.21
C PRO A 260 11.38 -22.46 32.47
N LEU A 261 12.38 -21.71 32.93
CA LEU A 261 13.61 -22.27 33.46
C LEU A 261 13.31 -22.97 34.81
N LEU A 262 13.65 -24.25 34.89
CA LEU A 262 13.84 -24.96 36.15
C LEU A 262 15.21 -24.63 36.74
#